data_abbcf9b74fd9dc04170d6ddb2d6d91f7
#
_entry.id   abbcf9b74fd9dc04170d6ddb2d6d91f7
#
_cell.length_a   1.000
_cell.length_b   1.000
_cell.length_c   1.000
_cell.angle_alpha   90.00
_cell.angle_beta   90.00
_cell.angle_gamma   90.00
#
_symmetry.space_group_name_H-M   'P 1'
#
loop_
_entity.id
_entity.type
_entity.pdbx_description
1 polymer ?
#
loop_
_entity_poly.entity_id
_entity_poly.type
_entity_poly.pdbx_seq_one_letter_code
_entity_poly.pdbx_strand_id
1 'polypeptide(L)'
;MSKKVGFAVIYRWRLHPGKEQQFRQAWEHGTLLLMTKRGGLGSRLHQAEDGTWVAYAQWPNRETWEQARDLRSVDAEISRLMSDAETEEFSPIFLTPVADHLKHARG
;
A
#
# COMPACT_ATOMS: atom_id res chain seq x y z
N MET A 1 -20.88 -9.71 0.24
CA MET A 1 -19.82 -10.70 0.52
C MET A 1 -18.47 -10.06 0.42
N SER A 2 -17.67 -10.24 1.43
CA SER A 2 -16.29 -9.74 1.39
C SER A 2 -15.43 -10.66 0.52
N LYS A 3 -14.51 -10.06 -0.21
CA LYS A 3 -13.59 -10.83 -1.03
C LYS A 3 -12.48 -11.37 -0.14
N LYS A 4 -12.08 -12.60 -0.44
CA LYS A 4 -11.00 -13.25 0.26
C LYS A 4 -9.66 -12.67 -0.20
N VAL A 5 -8.74 -12.48 0.74
CA VAL A 5 -7.38 -12.06 0.42
C VAL A 5 -6.63 -13.25 -0.15
N GLY A 6 -6.19 -13.12 -1.40
CA GLY A 6 -5.42 -14.16 -2.08
C GLY A 6 -4.01 -13.74 -2.43
N PHE A 7 -3.66 -12.48 -2.15
CA PHE A 7 -2.36 -11.93 -2.49
C PHE A 7 -2.09 -10.72 -1.60
N ALA A 8 -0.84 -10.54 -1.20
CA ALA A 8 -0.47 -9.35 -0.43
C ALA A 8 0.88 -8.85 -0.89
N VAL A 9 1.12 -7.57 -0.68
CA VAL A 9 2.37 -6.93 -1.08
C VAL A 9 2.88 -6.10 0.09
N ILE A 10 4.18 -6.21 0.36
CA ILE A 10 4.85 -5.33 1.31
C ILE A 10 5.68 -4.34 0.52
N TYR A 11 5.42 -3.05 0.77
CA TYR A 11 6.21 -1.95 0.23
C TYR A 11 7.02 -1.32 1.34
N ARG A 12 8.24 -0.86 1.04
CA ARG A 12 9.11 -0.21 2.03
C ARG A 12 9.76 1.01 1.41
N TRP A 13 9.88 2.06 2.23
CA TRP A 13 10.48 3.32 1.81
C TRP A 13 11.31 3.95 2.90
N ARG A 14 12.27 4.81 2.51
CA ARG A 14 12.85 5.81 3.39
C ARG A 14 12.38 7.18 2.91
N LEU A 15 12.11 8.06 3.85
CA LEU A 15 11.53 9.37 3.55
C LEU A 15 12.48 10.49 3.94
N HIS A 16 12.35 11.64 3.27
CA HIS A 16 13.02 12.85 3.67
C HIS A 16 12.51 13.32 5.04
N PRO A 17 13.40 13.74 5.95
CA PRO A 17 12.95 14.35 7.20
C PRO A 17 12.05 15.54 6.92
N GLY A 18 10.93 15.60 7.62
CA GLY A 18 9.95 16.67 7.45
C GLY A 18 8.89 16.40 6.39
N LYS A 19 9.01 15.33 5.62
CA LYS A 19 8.01 15.00 4.58
C LYS A 19 7.15 13.80 4.92
N GLU A 20 7.23 13.33 6.14
CA GLU A 20 6.48 12.16 6.58
C GLU A 20 4.98 12.37 6.48
N GLN A 21 4.50 13.56 6.87
CA GLN A 21 3.07 13.83 6.82
C GLN A 21 2.57 13.95 5.37
N GLN A 22 3.37 14.55 4.49
CA GLN A 22 3.04 14.63 3.07
C GLN A 22 2.88 13.22 2.48
N PHE A 23 3.83 12.34 2.78
CA PHE A 23 3.79 10.96 2.31
C PHE A 23 2.55 10.24 2.84
N ARG A 24 2.30 10.36 4.15
CA ARG A 24 1.19 9.69 4.79
C ARG A 24 -0.15 10.12 4.19
N GLN A 25 -0.34 11.41 3.98
CA GLN A 25 -1.60 11.91 3.41
C GLN A 25 -1.79 11.43 1.98
N ALA A 26 -0.74 11.48 1.17
CA ALA A 26 -0.80 11.01 -0.20
C ALA A 26 -1.05 9.49 -0.24
N TRP A 27 -0.38 8.74 0.64
CA TRP A 27 -0.56 7.29 0.73
C TRP A 27 -2.00 6.95 1.11
N GLU A 28 -2.59 7.67 2.07
CA GLU A 28 -3.98 7.43 2.46
C GLU A 28 -4.94 7.66 1.30
N HIS A 29 -4.78 8.78 0.58
CA HIS A 29 -5.60 9.07 -0.58
C HIS A 29 -5.46 8.00 -1.66
N GLY A 30 -4.22 7.62 -1.97
CA GLY A 30 -3.95 6.61 -2.99
C GLY A 30 -4.55 5.27 -2.63
N THR A 31 -4.43 4.88 -1.36
CA THR A 31 -4.99 3.62 -0.89
C THR A 31 -6.51 3.58 -1.05
N LEU A 32 -7.18 4.67 -0.66
CA LEU A 32 -8.63 4.74 -0.82
C LEU A 32 -9.05 4.66 -2.28
N LEU A 33 -8.32 5.31 -3.18
CA LEU A 33 -8.61 5.24 -4.60
C LEU A 33 -8.40 3.83 -5.17
N LEU A 34 -7.34 3.15 -4.73
CA LEU A 34 -7.12 1.77 -5.16
C LEU A 34 -8.22 0.84 -4.67
N MET A 35 -8.72 1.07 -3.46
CA MET A 35 -9.82 0.28 -2.92
C MET A 35 -11.13 0.54 -3.67
N THR A 36 -11.42 1.79 -3.98
CA THR A 36 -12.70 2.12 -4.60
C THR A 36 -12.72 1.90 -6.11
N LYS A 37 -11.58 2.02 -6.77
CA LYS A 37 -11.52 1.99 -8.24
C LYS A 37 -10.77 0.83 -8.83
N ARG A 38 -9.94 0.13 -8.07
CA ARG A 38 -9.05 -0.88 -8.63
C ARG A 38 -9.09 -2.22 -7.91
N GLY A 39 -10.00 -2.40 -6.96
CA GLY A 39 -10.22 -3.70 -6.34
C GLY A 39 -9.27 -4.05 -5.20
N GLY A 40 -8.55 -3.08 -4.67
CA GLY A 40 -7.73 -3.31 -3.48
C GLY A 40 -8.59 -3.62 -2.27
N LEU A 41 -8.08 -4.47 -1.37
CA LEU A 41 -8.80 -4.92 -0.18
C LEU A 41 -8.35 -4.23 1.10
N GLY A 42 -7.52 -3.20 0.97
CA GLY A 42 -7.06 -2.43 2.11
C GLY A 42 -5.57 -2.55 2.32
N SER A 43 -5.05 -1.61 3.09
CA SER A 43 -3.62 -1.53 3.32
C SER A 43 -3.37 -0.82 4.65
N ARG A 44 -2.25 -1.12 5.27
CA ARG A 44 -1.87 -0.50 6.53
C ARG A 44 -0.44 -0.02 6.46
N LEU A 45 -0.23 1.24 6.85
CA LEU A 45 1.10 1.85 6.84
C LEU A 45 1.69 1.80 8.23
N HIS A 46 2.97 1.41 8.32
CA HIS A 46 3.70 1.27 9.57
C HIS A 46 4.99 2.07 9.51
N GLN A 47 5.46 2.48 10.67
CA GLN A 47 6.81 3.00 10.84
C GLN A 47 7.61 1.93 11.58
N ALA A 48 8.67 1.42 10.95
CA ALA A 48 9.50 0.38 11.54
C ALA A 48 10.56 1.00 12.46
N GLU A 49 11.07 0.18 13.37
CA GLU A 49 12.08 0.65 14.33
C GLU A 49 13.38 1.08 13.66
N ASP A 50 13.68 0.54 12.48
CA ASP A 50 14.90 0.91 11.74
C ASP A 50 14.73 2.20 10.93
N GLY A 51 13.60 2.88 11.07
CA GLY A 51 13.34 4.15 10.39
C GLY A 51 12.69 3.99 9.01
N THR A 52 12.48 2.78 8.54
CA THR A 52 11.76 2.58 7.27
C THR A 52 10.25 2.70 7.48
N TRP A 53 9.56 3.05 6.40
CA TRP A 53 8.10 3.05 6.37
C TRP A 53 7.65 1.84 5.58
N VAL A 54 6.70 1.08 6.13
CA VAL A 54 6.30 -0.24 5.59
C VAL A 54 4.80 -0.27 5.42
N ALA A 55 4.34 -0.58 4.20
CA ALA A 55 2.92 -0.78 3.94
C ALA A 55 2.66 -2.24 3.62
N TYR A 56 1.59 -2.76 4.19
CA TYR A 56 1.08 -4.10 3.90
C TYR A 56 -0.24 -3.93 3.18
N ALA A 57 -0.32 -4.39 1.94
CA ALA A 57 -1.49 -4.20 1.09
C ALA A 57 -2.12 -5.54 0.72
N GLN A 58 -3.44 -5.63 0.80
CA GLN A 58 -4.19 -6.85 0.54
C GLN A 58 -4.92 -6.75 -0.80
N TRP A 59 -4.91 -7.85 -1.55
CA TRP A 59 -5.53 -7.93 -2.87
C TRP A 59 -6.26 -9.27 -3.03
N PRO A 60 -7.30 -9.34 -3.88
CA PRO A 60 -7.95 -10.62 -4.16
C PRO A 60 -7.00 -11.63 -4.80
N ASN A 61 -6.14 -11.16 -5.72
CA ASN A 61 -5.20 -12.00 -6.43
C ASN A 61 -4.11 -11.13 -7.04
N ARG A 62 -3.06 -11.77 -7.54
CA ARG A 62 -1.94 -11.07 -8.14
C ARG A 62 -2.33 -10.29 -9.40
N GLU A 63 -3.21 -10.86 -10.19
CA GLU A 63 -3.63 -10.23 -11.44
C GLU A 63 -4.30 -8.88 -11.19
N THR A 64 -5.18 -8.80 -10.19
CA THR A 64 -5.84 -7.55 -9.83
C THR A 64 -4.78 -6.50 -9.41
N TRP A 65 -3.80 -6.92 -8.61
CA TRP A 65 -2.72 -6.02 -8.21
C TRP A 65 -1.91 -5.54 -9.42
N GLU A 66 -1.56 -6.43 -10.33
CA GLU A 66 -0.76 -6.06 -11.50
C GLU A 66 -1.46 -5.03 -12.36
N GLN A 67 -2.77 -5.14 -12.49
CA GLN A 67 -3.56 -4.19 -13.26
C GLN A 67 -3.70 -2.84 -12.56
N ALA A 68 -3.58 -2.82 -11.23
CA ALA A 68 -3.86 -1.63 -10.43
C ALA A 68 -2.61 -0.89 -9.95
N ARG A 69 -1.44 -1.48 -10.03
CA ARG A 69 -0.24 -0.99 -9.34
C ARG A 69 0.28 0.35 -9.82
N ASP A 70 -0.09 0.78 -11.02
CA ASP A 70 0.38 2.06 -11.52
C ASP A 70 -0.52 3.18 -10.96
N LEU A 71 -0.09 3.74 -9.82
CA LEU A 71 -0.84 4.79 -9.15
C LEU A 71 -0.97 6.05 -10.01
N ARG A 72 0.00 6.32 -10.91
CA ARG A 72 -0.11 7.48 -11.80
C ARG A 72 -1.32 7.40 -12.72
N SER A 73 -1.73 6.19 -13.08
CA SER A 73 -2.93 6.03 -13.92
C SER A 73 -4.21 6.31 -13.12
N VAL A 74 -4.14 6.30 -11.79
CA VAL A 74 -5.26 6.65 -10.91
C VAL A 74 -5.22 8.12 -10.55
N ASP A 75 -4.06 8.62 -10.11
CA ASP A 75 -3.90 10.02 -9.73
C ASP A 75 -2.42 10.41 -9.78
N ALA A 76 -2.06 11.21 -10.78
CA ALA A 76 -0.67 11.61 -10.99
C ALA A 76 -0.15 12.50 -9.85
N GLU A 77 -1.00 13.33 -9.26
CA GLU A 77 -0.58 14.23 -8.19
C GLU A 77 -0.26 13.47 -6.92
N ILE A 78 -1.05 12.45 -6.58
CA ILE A 78 -0.76 11.61 -5.43
C ILE A 78 0.57 10.91 -5.62
N SER A 79 0.80 10.35 -6.81
CA SER A 79 2.06 9.67 -7.13
C SER A 79 3.25 10.61 -7.00
N ARG A 80 3.10 11.85 -7.48
CA ARG A 80 4.14 12.87 -7.39
C ARG A 80 4.47 13.22 -5.94
N LEU A 81 3.43 13.39 -5.11
CA LEU A 81 3.62 13.76 -3.70
C LEU A 81 4.31 12.64 -2.92
N MET A 82 4.01 11.40 -3.23
CA MET A 82 4.70 10.27 -2.61
C MET A 82 6.17 10.23 -3.03
N SER A 83 6.44 10.32 -4.33
CA SER A 83 7.80 10.28 -4.85
C SER A 83 8.66 11.43 -4.32
N ASP A 84 8.06 12.62 -4.20
CA ASP A 84 8.76 13.78 -3.67
C ASP A 84 9.20 13.59 -2.22
N ALA A 85 8.46 12.82 -1.46
CA ALA A 85 8.78 12.57 -0.06
C ALA A 85 9.82 11.46 0.14
N GLU A 86 10.07 10.64 -0.88
CA GLU A 86 10.91 9.44 -0.76
C GLU A 86 12.37 9.74 -1.01
N THR A 87 13.26 9.20 -0.17
CA THR A 87 14.70 9.15 -0.46
C THR A 87 15.10 7.81 -1.05
N GLU A 88 14.35 6.76 -0.73
CA GLU A 88 14.64 5.41 -1.21
C GLU A 88 13.35 4.62 -1.28
N GLU A 89 13.19 3.85 -2.35
CA GLU A 89 12.09 2.89 -2.48
C GLU A 89 12.70 1.51 -2.67
N PHE A 90 12.31 0.58 -1.81
CA PHE A 90 12.82 -0.80 -1.87
C PHE A 90 11.95 -1.63 -2.80
N SER A 91 12.50 -2.74 -3.30
CA SER A 91 11.73 -3.68 -4.10
C SER A 91 10.59 -4.26 -3.27
N PRO A 92 9.39 -4.41 -3.84
CA PRO A 92 8.27 -4.97 -3.10
C PRO A 92 8.48 -6.44 -2.79
N ILE A 93 7.86 -6.90 -1.69
CA ILE A 93 7.85 -8.31 -1.30
C ILE A 93 6.45 -8.83 -1.57
N PHE A 94 6.36 -9.91 -2.35
CA PHE A 94 5.08 -10.51 -2.72
C PHE A 94 4.78 -11.69 -1.81
N LEU A 95 3.54 -11.77 -1.32
CA LEU A 95 3.12 -12.76 -0.33
C LEU A 95 1.89 -13.49 -0.82
N THR A 96 1.91 -14.82 -0.68
CA THR A 96 0.72 -15.64 -0.93
C THR A 96 0.27 -16.21 0.41
N PRO A 97 -0.94 -15.89 0.89
CA PRO A 97 -1.41 -16.44 2.15
C PRO A 97 -1.53 -17.96 2.07
N VAL A 98 -1.01 -18.67 3.05
CA VAL A 98 -1.10 -20.13 3.11
C VAL A 98 -1.87 -20.60 4.33
N ALA A 99 -2.01 -19.76 5.34
CA ALA A 99 -2.81 -20.03 6.53
C ALA A 99 -3.16 -18.68 7.14
N ASP A 100 -4.39 -18.51 7.58
CA ASP A 100 -4.85 -17.21 8.07
C ASP A 100 -5.62 -17.40 9.38
N HIS A 101 -5.01 -16.94 10.46
CA HIS A 101 -5.62 -16.98 11.80
C HIS A 101 -5.81 -15.56 12.35
N LEU A 102 -5.82 -14.56 11.45
CA LEU A 102 -6.04 -13.18 11.88
C LEU A 102 -7.48 -13.01 12.36
N LYS A 103 -7.63 -12.26 13.44
CA LYS A 103 -8.94 -11.82 13.86
C LYS A 103 -9.27 -10.54 13.11
N HIS A 104 -10.43 -10.52 12.49
CA HIS A 104 -10.88 -9.34 11.77
C HIS A 104 -11.64 -8.44 12.73
N ALA A 105 -11.30 -7.15 12.71
CA ALA A 105 -12.01 -6.19 13.51
C ALA A 105 -13.46 -6.11 13.06
N ARG A 106 -14.37 -5.96 14.01
CA ARG A 106 -15.76 -5.71 13.70
C ARG A 106 -15.99 -4.21 13.72
N GLY A 107 -16.43 -3.73 12.59
CA GLY A 107 -16.70 -2.31 12.43
C GLY A 107 -17.98 -1.92 13.08
#